data_bbcbd1c0eb1d7a53f7a80053fd25550d
#
_entry.id   bbcbd1c0eb1d7a53f7a80053fd25550d
#
_cell.length_a   1.000
_cell.length_b   1.000
_cell.length_c   1.000
_cell.angle_alpha   90.00
_cell.angle_beta   90.00
_cell.angle_gamma   90.00
#
_symmetry.space_group_name_H-M   'P 1'
#
loop_
_entity.id
_entity.type
_entity.pdbx_description
1 polymer ?
#
loop_
_entity_poly.entity_id
_entity_poly.type
_entity_poly.pdbx_seq_one_letter_code
_entity_poly.pdbx_strand_id
1 'polypeptide(L)'
;MNLLFSINDKFVTQLATVLLSIKLNTQAQEFNVYVLQKEKLKRTEDLERVCKQLGMNYFPIKVNDQLFSKAPVTDRYPTTIYYRLLAHCLLPQDLHKILYLDADVLCINDLSSLYETSLEGYLYASAIHTNLTNTTEVINKIRLQNFDADGYYNSGVLLMNLDTIRKKVKDTDIFNYIRTHTLLLPDQDVLNALYGRYIKSVPDQLYNFDIRKGGIYETISFGEWTNDWVMRNTVILHYCGRDKPWLPTKNSGRYTALYKNYFQMTNKLISAALLLPPEEVN
;
A
#
# COMPACT_ATOMS: atom_id res chain seq x y z
N MET A 1 -11.65 9.50 5.77
CA MET A 1 -10.45 9.08 4.98
C MET A 1 -10.74 7.73 4.35
N ASN A 2 -10.57 7.61 3.03
CA ASN A 2 -10.82 6.37 2.29
C ASN A 2 -9.51 5.62 2.07
N LEU A 3 -9.45 4.37 2.53
CA LEU A 3 -8.27 3.50 2.47
C LEU A 3 -8.58 2.29 1.59
N LEU A 4 -7.63 1.90 0.75
CA LEU A 4 -7.75 0.76 -0.15
C LEU A 4 -6.63 -0.25 0.12
N PHE A 5 -7.02 -1.51 0.18
CA PHE A 5 -6.09 -2.64 0.30
C PHE A 5 -6.44 -3.72 -0.70
N SER A 6 -5.46 -4.54 -1.04
CA SER A 6 -5.66 -5.73 -1.86
C SER A 6 -4.95 -6.91 -1.20
N ILE A 7 -5.70 -7.86 -0.68
CA ILE A 7 -5.16 -8.98 0.10
C ILE A 7 -5.80 -10.33 -0.26
N ASN A 8 -5.13 -11.38 0.18
CA ASN A 8 -5.66 -12.73 0.32
C ASN A 8 -5.68 -13.15 1.80
N ASP A 9 -6.17 -14.36 2.09
CA ASP A 9 -6.32 -14.89 3.46
C ASP A 9 -5.03 -14.85 4.31
N LYS A 10 -3.85 -14.91 3.68
CA LYS A 10 -2.56 -14.90 4.39
C LYS A 10 -2.25 -13.54 5.03
N PHE A 11 -2.91 -12.47 4.58
CA PHE A 11 -2.61 -11.09 4.99
C PHE A 11 -3.67 -10.45 5.90
N VAL A 12 -4.64 -11.22 6.41
CA VAL A 12 -5.72 -10.70 7.27
C VAL A 12 -5.17 -10.05 8.54
N THR A 13 -4.27 -10.73 9.26
CA THR A 13 -3.69 -10.17 10.50
C THR A 13 -2.76 -8.98 10.20
N GLN A 14 -2.05 -9.01 9.08
CA GLN A 14 -1.20 -7.91 8.63
C GLN A 14 -2.05 -6.67 8.32
N LEU A 15 -3.14 -6.83 7.56
CA LEU A 15 -4.07 -5.74 7.31
C LEU A 15 -4.64 -5.17 8.63
N ALA A 16 -5.10 -6.02 9.53
CA ALA A 16 -5.57 -5.59 10.85
C ALA A 16 -4.50 -4.80 11.63
N THR A 17 -3.20 -5.19 11.47
CA THR A 17 -2.08 -4.46 12.09
C THR A 17 -1.89 -3.08 11.48
N VAL A 18 -1.99 -2.96 10.15
CA VAL A 18 -1.96 -1.65 9.47
C VAL A 18 -3.10 -0.77 9.95
N LEU A 19 -4.34 -1.29 9.98
CA LEU A 19 -5.52 -0.53 10.43
C LEU A 19 -5.38 -0.04 11.86
N LEU A 20 -4.91 -0.90 12.77
CA LEU A 20 -4.62 -0.50 14.16
C LEU A 20 -3.57 0.60 14.20
N SER A 21 -2.48 0.49 13.44
CA SER A 21 -1.44 1.50 13.41
C SER A 21 -1.94 2.85 12.87
N ILE A 22 -2.78 2.84 11.84
CA ILE A 22 -3.41 4.06 11.31
C ILE A 22 -4.30 4.68 12.37
N LYS A 23 -5.16 3.90 13.02
CA LYS A 23 -6.11 4.42 14.02
C LYS A 23 -5.41 5.06 15.21
N LEU A 24 -4.29 4.50 15.65
CA LEU A 24 -3.55 5.01 16.81
C LEU A 24 -2.73 6.29 16.49
N ASN A 25 -2.35 6.49 15.23
CA ASN A 25 -1.44 7.57 14.85
C ASN A 25 -2.08 8.65 13.95
N THR A 26 -3.31 8.44 13.48
CA THR A 26 -3.98 9.39 12.58
C THR A 26 -5.30 9.86 13.18
N GLN A 27 -5.49 11.17 13.19
CA GLN A 27 -6.75 11.78 13.59
C GLN A 27 -7.61 12.05 12.35
N ALA A 28 -8.66 11.24 12.17
CA ALA A 28 -9.68 11.49 11.16
C ALA A 28 -11.06 11.18 11.76
N GLN A 29 -12.08 11.94 11.31
CA GLN A 29 -13.45 11.75 11.80
C GLN A 29 -14.00 10.38 11.40
N GLU A 30 -13.68 9.94 10.17
CA GLU A 30 -14.19 8.71 9.59
C GLU A 30 -13.11 8.02 8.78
N PHE A 31 -13.06 6.68 8.89
CA PHE A 31 -12.23 5.81 8.06
C PHE A 31 -13.11 4.80 7.32
N ASN A 32 -13.00 4.80 6.00
CA ASN A 32 -13.65 3.83 5.11
C ASN A 32 -12.59 2.90 4.54
N VAL A 33 -12.67 1.62 4.87
CA VAL A 33 -11.68 0.58 4.53
C VAL A 33 -12.23 -0.30 3.42
N TYR A 34 -11.73 -0.12 2.20
CA TYR A 34 -12.08 -0.91 1.03
C TYR A 34 -11.04 -2.01 0.83
N VAL A 35 -11.49 -3.26 0.70
CA VAL A 35 -10.60 -4.42 0.56
C VAL A 35 -10.93 -5.21 -0.70
N LEU A 36 -10.04 -5.12 -1.69
CA LEU A 36 -10.14 -5.90 -2.92
C LEU A 36 -9.69 -7.35 -2.65
N GLN A 37 -10.54 -8.30 -3.00
CA GLN A 37 -10.33 -9.73 -2.75
C GLN A 37 -10.89 -10.57 -3.89
N LYS A 38 -10.23 -11.69 -4.21
CA LYS A 38 -10.71 -12.63 -5.23
C LYS A 38 -12.01 -13.30 -4.79
N GLU A 39 -11.99 -13.87 -3.58
CA GLU A 39 -13.13 -14.51 -2.94
C GLU A 39 -13.30 -13.94 -1.53
N LYS A 40 -14.47 -14.17 -0.91
CA LYS A 40 -14.67 -13.81 0.49
C LYS A 40 -13.54 -14.43 1.34
N LEU A 41 -12.83 -13.61 2.09
CA LEU A 41 -11.75 -14.09 2.97
C LEU A 41 -12.33 -15.01 4.03
N LYS A 42 -11.63 -16.11 4.34
CA LYS A 42 -12.04 -17.06 5.39
C LYS A 42 -12.18 -16.38 6.76
N ARG A 43 -11.38 -15.33 6.99
CA ARG A 43 -11.33 -14.56 8.21
C ARG A 43 -11.91 -13.14 8.04
N THR A 44 -12.88 -12.97 7.13
CA THR A 44 -13.53 -11.67 6.90
C THR A 44 -14.17 -11.14 8.19
N GLU A 45 -14.76 -12.01 9.01
CA GLU A 45 -15.39 -11.65 10.29
C GLU A 45 -14.38 -11.08 11.30
N ASP A 46 -13.11 -11.49 11.25
CA ASP A 46 -12.06 -10.90 12.08
C ASP A 46 -11.84 -9.44 11.67
N LEU A 47 -11.80 -9.15 10.36
CA LEU A 47 -11.64 -7.78 9.86
C LEU A 47 -12.85 -6.91 10.16
N GLU A 48 -14.06 -7.43 9.99
CA GLU A 48 -15.31 -6.73 10.35
C GLU A 48 -15.31 -6.34 11.82
N ARG A 49 -14.98 -7.27 12.72
CA ARG A 49 -14.87 -7.02 14.15
C ARG A 49 -13.79 -6.02 14.50
N VAL A 50 -12.60 -6.17 13.92
CA VAL A 50 -11.48 -5.22 14.12
C VAL A 50 -11.88 -3.83 13.66
N CYS A 51 -12.44 -3.69 12.47
CA CYS A 51 -12.90 -2.39 11.96
C CYS A 51 -13.97 -1.78 12.89
N LYS A 52 -14.95 -2.57 13.34
CA LYS A 52 -15.98 -2.11 14.30
C LYS A 52 -15.34 -1.59 15.60
N GLN A 53 -14.38 -2.33 16.18
CA GLN A 53 -13.69 -1.91 17.42
C GLN A 53 -12.84 -0.64 17.22
N LEU A 54 -12.26 -0.46 16.04
CA LEU A 54 -11.48 0.72 15.69
C LEU A 54 -12.35 1.92 15.26
N GLY A 55 -13.69 1.75 15.15
CA GLY A 55 -14.60 2.78 14.63
C GLY A 55 -14.32 3.09 13.15
N MET A 56 -14.08 2.05 12.35
CA MET A 56 -13.84 2.11 10.90
C MET A 56 -14.96 1.37 10.16
N ASN A 57 -15.38 1.89 9.01
CA ASN A 57 -16.31 1.22 8.11
C ASN A 57 -15.56 0.24 7.21
N TYR A 58 -16.07 -1.00 7.07
CA TYR A 58 -15.42 -2.06 6.28
C TYR A 58 -16.22 -2.40 5.02
N PHE A 59 -15.59 -2.34 3.86
CA PHE A 59 -16.20 -2.59 2.56
C PHE A 59 -15.40 -3.64 1.78
N PRO A 60 -15.73 -4.95 1.90
CA PRO A 60 -15.12 -6.00 1.08
C PRO A 60 -15.63 -5.91 -0.36
N ILE A 61 -14.71 -5.92 -1.33
CA ILE A 61 -15.02 -5.87 -2.76
C ILE A 61 -14.49 -7.11 -3.44
N LYS A 62 -15.40 -7.92 -3.98
CA LYS A 62 -15.05 -9.09 -4.77
C LYS A 62 -14.60 -8.66 -6.17
N VAL A 63 -13.40 -9.11 -6.56
CA VAL A 63 -12.82 -8.86 -7.89
C VAL A 63 -13.00 -10.09 -8.77
N ASN A 64 -13.48 -9.90 -10.00
CA ASN A 64 -13.49 -10.95 -10.98
C ASN A 64 -12.06 -11.24 -11.47
N ASP A 65 -11.45 -12.29 -10.93
CA ASP A 65 -10.05 -12.66 -11.18
C ASP A 65 -9.80 -13.10 -12.64
N GLN A 66 -10.84 -13.44 -13.39
CA GLN A 66 -10.74 -13.79 -14.82
C GLN A 66 -10.17 -12.63 -15.64
N LEU A 67 -10.34 -11.38 -15.19
CA LEU A 67 -9.75 -10.21 -15.81
C LEU A 67 -8.21 -10.31 -15.93
N PHE A 68 -7.58 -11.00 -14.97
CA PHE A 68 -6.12 -11.17 -14.91
C PHE A 68 -5.66 -12.60 -15.20
N SER A 69 -6.51 -13.45 -15.84
CA SER A 69 -6.19 -14.86 -16.10
C SER A 69 -4.93 -15.10 -16.93
N LYS A 70 -4.51 -14.10 -17.72
CA LYS A 70 -3.28 -14.13 -18.55
C LYS A 70 -2.12 -13.32 -17.95
N ALA A 71 -2.31 -12.70 -16.78
CA ALA A 71 -1.24 -11.95 -16.12
C ALA A 71 -0.19 -12.90 -15.53
N PRO A 72 1.10 -12.58 -15.60
CA PRO A 72 2.15 -13.37 -14.98
C PRO A 72 1.99 -13.33 -13.46
N VAL A 73 1.84 -14.49 -12.85
CA VAL A 73 1.70 -14.65 -11.40
C VAL A 73 2.76 -15.60 -10.87
N THR A 74 3.21 -15.34 -9.65
CA THR A 74 4.13 -16.19 -8.89
C THR A 74 3.68 -16.25 -7.44
N ASP A 75 4.26 -17.12 -6.64
CA ASP A 75 3.98 -17.15 -5.18
C ASP A 75 4.26 -15.79 -4.51
N ARG A 76 5.20 -15.03 -5.04
CA ARG A 76 5.56 -13.69 -4.57
C ARG A 76 4.61 -12.61 -5.09
N TYR A 77 4.15 -12.76 -6.31
CA TYR A 77 3.30 -11.81 -7.01
C TYR A 77 1.98 -12.48 -7.41
N PRO A 78 1.05 -12.67 -6.46
CA PRO A 78 -0.27 -13.23 -6.75
C PRO A 78 -1.11 -12.23 -7.56
N THR A 79 -2.21 -12.69 -8.15
CA THR A 79 -3.10 -11.85 -8.96
C THR A 79 -3.57 -10.59 -8.22
N THR A 80 -3.71 -10.66 -6.90
CA THR A 80 -4.17 -9.54 -6.07
C THR A 80 -3.32 -8.28 -6.20
N ILE A 81 -2.04 -8.38 -6.59
CA ILE A 81 -1.18 -7.19 -6.79
C ILE A 81 -1.66 -6.30 -7.93
N TYR A 82 -2.32 -6.87 -8.94
CA TYR A 82 -2.82 -6.12 -10.11
C TYR A 82 -4.12 -5.38 -9.82
N TYR A 83 -4.88 -5.74 -8.76
CA TYR A 83 -6.20 -5.16 -8.50
C TYR A 83 -6.13 -3.64 -8.28
N ARG A 84 -5.03 -3.12 -7.70
CA ARG A 84 -4.81 -1.69 -7.53
C ARG A 84 -4.82 -0.91 -8.84
N LEU A 85 -4.41 -1.54 -9.95
CA LEU A 85 -4.39 -0.91 -11.27
C LEU A 85 -5.79 -0.67 -11.82
N LEU A 86 -6.79 -1.45 -11.37
CA LEU A 86 -8.19 -1.33 -11.75
C LEU A 86 -9.08 -0.74 -10.65
N ALA A 87 -8.50 -0.13 -9.62
CA ALA A 87 -9.24 0.44 -8.49
C ALA A 87 -10.39 1.36 -8.96
N HIS A 88 -10.17 2.15 -10.00
CA HIS A 88 -11.13 3.10 -10.56
C HIS A 88 -12.40 2.44 -11.12
N CYS A 89 -12.31 1.18 -11.59
CA CYS A 89 -13.44 0.39 -12.08
C CYS A 89 -14.13 -0.42 -10.98
N LEU A 90 -13.39 -0.78 -9.93
CA LEU A 90 -13.85 -1.67 -8.87
C LEU A 90 -14.51 -0.92 -7.71
N LEU A 91 -14.18 0.36 -7.54
CA LEU A 91 -14.66 1.19 -6.44
C LEU A 91 -15.95 1.94 -6.80
N PRO A 92 -16.77 2.31 -5.81
CA PRO A 92 -17.98 3.13 -6.00
C PRO A 92 -17.71 4.38 -6.82
N GLN A 93 -18.66 4.76 -7.70
CA GLN A 93 -18.47 5.86 -8.64
C GLN A 93 -18.47 7.26 -7.97
N ASP A 94 -19.10 7.37 -6.81
CA ASP A 94 -19.15 8.57 -5.96
C ASP A 94 -17.88 8.76 -5.12
N LEU A 95 -16.94 7.80 -5.18
CA LEU A 95 -15.66 7.91 -4.48
C LEU A 95 -14.64 8.65 -5.37
N HIS A 96 -14.20 9.82 -4.91
CA HIS A 96 -13.34 10.73 -5.69
C HIS A 96 -11.84 10.53 -5.43
N LYS A 97 -11.47 10.17 -4.19
CA LYS A 97 -10.08 10.02 -3.74
C LYS A 97 -9.93 8.87 -2.77
N ILE A 98 -8.85 8.11 -2.91
CA ILE A 98 -8.53 6.99 -2.03
C ILE A 98 -7.02 6.83 -1.87
N LEU A 99 -6.58 6.38 -0.69
CA LEU A 99 -5.19 6.02 -0.43
C LEU A 99 -5.05 4.49 -0.43
N TYR A 100 -4.35 3.97 -1.44
CA TYR A 100 -3.95 2.55 -1.47
C TYR A 100 -2.71 2.33 -0.62
N LEU A 101 -2.73 1.28 0.17
CA LEU A 101 -1.61 0.82 1.00
C LEU A 101 -1.41 -0.69 0.85
N ASP A 102 -0.15 -1.12 0.75
CA ASP A 102 0.20 -2.52 0.91
C ASP A 102 0.00 -2.97 2.37
N ALA A 103 -0.28 -4.27 2.57
CA ALA A 103 -0.50 -4.82 3.92
C ALA A 103 0.81 -5.07 4.70
N ASP A 104 1.95 -4.72 4.14
CA ASP A 104 3.27 -4.81 4.77
C ASP A 104 3.86 -3.44 5.14
N VAL A 105 2.98 -2.48 5.41
CA VAL A 105 3.36 -1.16 5.94
C VAL A 105 2.99 -1.04 7.42
N LEU A 106 3.53 -0.02 8.08
CA LEU A 106 3.14 0.40 9.43
C LEU A 106 3.07 1.93 9.46
N CYS A 107 1.91 2.46 9.84
CA CYS A 107 1.72 3.89 10.05
C CYS A 107 2.22 4.25 11.47
N ILE A 108 3.18 5.18 11.58
CA ILE A 108 3.80 5.55 12.87
C ILE A 108 3.61 7.03 13.23
N ASN A 109 3.09 7.84 12.30
CA ASN A 109 2.69 9.23 12.52
C ASN A 109 1.45 9.56 11.68
N ASP A 110 0.94 10.79 11.78
CA ASP A 110 -0.32 11.21 11.17
C ASP A 110 -0.29 11.15 9.63
N LEU A 111 -1.25 10.42 9.08
CA LEU A 111 -1.42 10.17 7.65
C LEU A 111 -2.10 11.32 6.89
N SER A 112 -2.66 12.29 7.61
CA SER A 112 -3.50 13.36 7.04
C SER A 112 -2.76 14.18 5.99
N SER A 113 -1.50 14.52 6.23
CA SER A 113 -0.69 15.33 5.30
C SER A 113 -0.48 14.64 3.94
N LEU A 114 -0.30 13.31 3.92
CA LEU A 114 -0.26 12.55 2.68
C LEU A 114 -1.63 12.53 2.01
N TYR A 115 -2.68 12.23 2.78
CA TYR A 115 -4.04 12.14 2.24
C TYR A 115 -4.54 13.47 1.65
N GLU A 116 -4.15 14.60 2.24
CA GLU A 116 -4.52 15.95 1.80
C GLU A 116 -3.67 16.48 0.64
N THR A 117 -2.63 15.75 0.23
CA THR A 117 -1.81 16.13 -0.92
C THR A 117 -2.70 16.43 -2.13
N SER A 118 -2.53 17.62 -2.73
CA SER A 118 -3.24 18.00 -3.96
C SER A 118 -2.79 17.13 -5.12
N LEU A 119 -3.76 16.55 -5.82
CA LEU A 119 -3.57 15.76 -7.04
C LEU A 119 -4.02 16.53 -8.30
N GLU A 120 -4.05 17.86 -8.26
CA GLU A 120 -4.38 18.66 -9.42
C GLU A 120 -3.35 18.41 -10.54
N GLY A 121 -3.82 18.02 -11.72
CA GLY A 121 -2.97 17.65 -12.86
C GLY A 121 -2.39 16.24 -12.81
N TYR A 122 -2.53 15.51 -11.70
CA TYR A 122 -1.96 14.18 -11.51
C TYR A 122 -3.04 13.10 -11.34
N LEU A 123 -2.69 11.87 -11.70
CA LEU A 123 -3.48 10.67 -11.46
C LEU A 123 -3.22 10.10 -10.06
N TYR A 124 -1.95 10.12 -9.67
CA TYR A 124 -1.46 9.53 -8.43
C TYR A 124 -0.48 10.46 -7.71
N ALA A 125 -0.29 10.23 -6.41
CA ALA A 125 0.94 10.63 -5.72
C ALA A 125 1.59 9.39 -5.10
N SER A 126 2.91 9.29 -5.26
CA SER A 126 3.72 8.18 -4.76
C SER A 126 5.17 8.59 -4.53
N ALA A 127 5.87 7.80 -3.73
CA ALA A 127 7.28 7.99 -3.47
C ALA A 127 8.14 7.41 -4.59
N ILE A 128 9.17 8.17 -4.99
CA ILE A 128 10.24 7.64 -5.82
C ILE A 128 11.15 6.79 -4.92
N HIS A 129 11.53 5.61 -5.37
CA HIS A 129 12.59 4.88 -4.70
C HIS A 129 13.90 5.65 -4.79
N THR A 130 14.30 6.27 -3.68
CA THR A 130 15.60 6.92 -3.58
C THR A 130 16.69 5.88 -3.80
N ASN A 131 17.25 5.87 -5.00
CA ASN A 131 18.40 5.04 -5.35
C ASN A 131 19.64 5.91 -5.30
N LEU A 132 20.68 5.46 -4.59
CA LEU A 132 21.99 6.11 -4.56
C LEU A 132 22.72 6.14 -5.90
N THR A 133 22.21 5.42 -6.91
CA THR A 133 22.82 5.34 -8.22
C THR A 133 21.83 5.73 -9.31
N ASN A 134 22.13 6.81 -10.01
CA ASN A 134 21.46 7.23 -11.25
C ASN A 134 21.35 6.08 -12.28
N THR A 135 22.24 5.09 -12.18
CA THR A 135 22.32 3.93 -13.08
C THR A 135 21.04 3.09 -13.06
N THR A 136 20.44 2.84 -11.87
CA THR A 136 19.22 2.02 -11.78
C THR A 136 17.99 2.76 -12.35
N GLU A 137 17.94 4.07 -12.19
CA GLU A 137 16.88 4.91 -12.79
C GLU A 137 16.98 4.92 -14.31
N VAL A 138 18.19 5.08 -14.87
CA VAL A 138 18.44 5.04 -16.31
C VAL A 138 18.03 3.68 -16.88
N ILE A 139 18.44 2.58 -16.23
CA ILE A 139 18.05 1.22 -16.63
C ILE A 139 16.53 1.05 -16.63
N ASN A 140 15.82 1.52 -15.59
CA ASN A 140 14.37 1.44 -15.53
C ASN A 140 13.70 2.30 -16.60
N LYS A 141 14.16 3.53 -16.83
CA LYS A 141 13.64 4.39 -17.90
C LYS A 141 13.80 3.74 -19.29
N ILE A 142 14.94 3.13 -19.57
CA ILE A 142 15.18 2.42 -20.83
C ILE A 142 14.30 1.17 -20.93
N ARG A 143 14.24 0.35 -19.88
CA ARG A 143 13.46 -0.89 -19.85
C ARG A 143 11.96 -0.65 -20.02
N LEU A 144 11.43 0.40 -19.40
CA LEU A 144 10.02 0.75 -19.45
C LEU A 144 9.68 1.72 -20.58
N GLN A 145 10.67 2.18 -21.33
CA GLN A 145 10.53 3.18 -22.41
C GLN A 145 9.80 4.47 -21.93
N ASN A 146 9.98 4.82 -20.66
CA ASN A 146 9.36 5.99 -20.05
C ASN A 146 10.43 6.99 -19.64
N PHE A 147 10.81 7.84 -20.59
CA PHE A 147 11.84 8.87 -20.42
C PHE A 147 11.27 10.17 -19.79
N ASP A 148 9.95 10.35 -19.82
CA ASP A 148 9.27 11.55 -19.33
C ASP A 148 8.93 11.51 -17.84
N ALA A 149 9.15 10.37 -17.17
CA ALA A 149 8.93 10.24 -15.74
C ALA A 149 10.13 10.77 -14.93
N ASP A 150 9.85 11.46 -13.83
CA ASP A 150 10.88 11.98 -12.91
C ASP A 150 11.70 10.85 -12.26
N GLY A 151 11.09 9.67 -12.08
CA GLY A 151 11.76 8.51 -11.50
C GLY A 151 10.91 7.24 -11.56
N TYR A 152 11.33 6.21 -10.84
CA TYR A 152 10.61 4.95 -10.71
C TYR A 152 9.87 4.89 -9.37
N TYR A 153 8.55 5.01 -9.43
CA TYR A 153 7.66 5.14 -8.27
C TYR A 153 7.30 3.79 -7.65
N ASN A 154 7.17 3.76 -6.36
CA ASN A 154 6.69 2.58 -5.63
C ASN A 154 5.16 2.46 -5.73
N SER A 155 4.64 1.24 -5.90
CA SER A 155 3.20 0.96 -6.02
C SER A 155 2.53 0.64 -4.68
N GLY A 156 3.28 0.49 -3.60
CA GLY A 156 2.74 0.05 -2.30
C GLY A 156 2.10 1.15 -1.45
N VAL A 157 2.35 2.43 -1.81
CA VAL A 157 1.68 3.60 -1.22
C VAL A 157 1.29 4.53 -2.37
N LEU A 158 -0.01 4.60 -2.67
CA LEU A 158 -0.54 5.37 -3.79
C LEU A 158 -1.76 6.18 -3.36
N LEU A 159 -1.63 7.50 -3.35
CA LEU A 159 -2.82 8.36 -3.29
C LEU A 159 -3.37 8.49 -4.71
N MET A 160 -4.66 8.23 -4.89
CA MET A 160 -5.32 8.12 -6.19
C MET A 160 -6.40 9.19 -6.37
N ASN A 161 -6.36 9.91 -7.51
CA ASN A 161 -7.43 10.78 -7.99
C ASN A 161 -8.36 9.96 -8.90
N LEU A 162 -9.38 9.36 -8.31
CA LEU A 162 -10.26 8.41 -9.02
C LEU A 162 -11.02 9.10 -10.17
N ASP A 163 -11.41 10.35 -10.02
CA ASP A 163 -12.11 11.11 -11.09
C ASP A 163 -11.25 11.28 -12.33
N THR A 164 -9.98 11.63 -12.13
CA THR A 164 -9.04 11.81 -13.24
C THR A 164 -8.61 10.48 -13.83
N ILE A 165 -8.41 9.46 -12.98
CA ILE A 165 -8.07 8.09 -13.40
C ILE A 165 -9.19 7.52 -14.28
N ARG A 166 -10.45 7.61 -13.88
CA ARG A 166 -11.62 7.15 -14.67
C ARG A 166 -11.70 7.79 -16.07
N LYS A 167 -11.24 9.04 -16.20
CA LYS A 167 -11.24 9.76 -17.48
C LYS A 167 -10.06 9.40 -18.39
N LYS A 168 -8.90 9.08 -17.82
CA LYS A 168 -7.65 8.97 -18.57
C LYS A 168 -7.10 7.54 -18.69
N VAL A 169 -7.38 6.67 -17.72
CA VAL A 169 -6.87 5.31 -17.68
C VAL A 169 -7.81 4.39 -18.46
N LYS A 170 -7.22 3.57 -19.34
CA LYS A 170 -7.95 2.54 -20.09
C LYS A 170 -7.48 1.16 -19.65
N ASP A 171 -8.40 0.34 -19.21
CA ASP A 171 -8.12 -1.05 -18.79
C ASP A 171 -7.44 -1.84 -19.90
N THR A 172 -7.82 -1.58 -21.17
CA THR A 172 -7.23 -2.22 -22.35
C THR A 172 -5.72 -1.98 -22.45
N ASP A 173 -5.25 -0.77 -22.10
CA ASP A 173 -3.83 -0.43 -22.17
C ASP A 173 -3.06 -1.18 -21.06
N ILE A 174 -3.63 -1.28 -19.85
CA ILE A 174 -3.08 -2.05 -18.73
C ILE A 174 -2.95 -3.53 -19.12
N PHE A 175 -4.04 -4.16 -19.60
CA PHE A 175 -4.02 -5.57 -19.97
C PHE A 175 -3.09 -5.84 -21.17
N ASN A 176 -3.05 -4.93 -22.14
CA ASN A 176 -2.15 -5.06 -23.27
C ASN A 176 -0.69 -5.01 -22.83
N TYR A 177 -0.35 -4.04 -21.96
CA TYR A 177 1.01 -3.91 -21.43
C TYR A 177 1.45 -5.16 -20.65
N ILE A 178 0.59 -5.66 -19.75
CA ILE A 178 0.84 -6.89 -18.97
C ILE A 178 1.10 -8.09 -19.90
N ARG A 179 0.38 -8.18 -21.01
CA ARG A 179 0.49 -9.32 -21.95
C ARG A 179 1.73 -9.27 -22.83
N THR A 180 2.20 -8.07 -23.18
CA THR A 180 3.24 -7.87 -24.21
C THR A 180 4.63 -7.59 -23.65
N HIS A 181 4.77 -7.35 -22.35
CA HIS A 181 6.04 -6.97 -21.72
C HIS A 181 6.45 -7.96 -20.62
N THR A 182 7.77 -8.12 -20.47
CA THR A 182 8.35 -8.85 -19.34
C THR A 182 8.42 -7.93 -18.14
N LEU A 183 7.72 -8.31 -17.05
CA LEU A 183 7.57 -7.50 -15.83
C LEU A 183 8.48 -8.08 -14.73
N LEU A 184 9.25 -7.23 -14.07
CA LEU A 184 10.10 -7.57 -12.92
C LEU A 184 9.36 -7.33 -11.59
N LEU A 185 8.68 -6.19 -11.50
CA LEU A 185 7.77 -5.79 -10.43
C LEU A 185 6.42 -5.50 -11.07
N PRO A 186 5.57 -6.53 -11.24
CA PRO A 186 4.53 -6.52 -12.27
C PRO A 186 3.58 -5.32 -12.25
N ASP A 187 2.94 -5.03 -11.12
CA ASP A 187 2.03 -3.89 -10.97
C ASP A 187 2.77 -2.53 -11.00
N GLN A 188 3.95 -2.49 -10.36
CA GLN A 188 4.78 -1.29 -10.31
C GLN A 188 5.35 -0.94 -11.69
N ASP A 189 5.79 -1.93 -12.48
CA ASP A 189 6.27 -1.73 -13.85
C ASP A 189 5.17 -1.16 -14.74
N VAL A 190 3.95 -1.72 -14.68
CA VAL A 190 2.79 -1.21 -15.44
C VAL A 190 2.45 0.22 -15.04
N LEU A 191 2.37 0.51 -13.74
CA LEU A 191 2.09 1.84 -13.22
C LEU A 191 3.11 2.87 -13.76
N ASN A 192 4.39 2.55 -13.65
CA ASN A 192 5.46 3.46 -14.07
C ASN A 192 5.53 3.63 -15.58
N ALA A 193 5.39 2.54 -16.36
CA ALA A 193 5.46 2.61 -17.81
C ALA A 193 4.33 3.43 -18.42
N LEU A 194 3.10 3.21 -17.98
CA LEU A 194 1.93 3.84 -18.57
C LEU A 194 1.64 5.24 -17.99
N TYR A 195 1.90 5.42 -16.70
CA TYR A 195 1.41 6.60 -15.97
C TYR A 195 2.49 7.36 -15.20
N GLY A 196 3.77 6.98 -15.28
CA GLY A 196 4.85 7.60 -14.49
C GLY A 196 4.90 9.13 -14.55
N ARG A 197 4.70 9.72 -15.74
CA ARG A 197 4.64 11.20 -15.93
C ARG A 197 3.43 11.88 -15.27
N TYR A 198 2.44 11.12 -14.85
CA TYR A 198 1.23 11.62 -14.17
C TYR A 198 1.23 11.29 -12.69
N ILE A 199 2.37 10.88 -12.14
CA ILE A 199 2.54 10.61 -10.71
C ILE A 199 3.24 11.80 -10.06
N LYS A 200 2.60 12.40 -9.07
CA LYS A 200 3.21 13.42 -8.23
C LYS A 200 4.17 12.76 -7.25
N SER A 201 5.42 13.21 -7.24
CA SER A 201 6.41 12.72 -6.29
C SER A 201 6.10 13.21 -4.87
N VAL A 202 6.21 12.29 -3.90
CA VAL A 202 6.21 12.60 -2.47
C VAL A 202 7.47 12.05 -1.82
N PRO A 203 7.95 12.66 -0.71
CA PRO A 203 9.18 12.22 -0.03
C PRO A 203 9.08 10.79 0.49
N ASP A 204 9.96 9.89 0.04
CA ASP A 204 9.95 8.48 0.46
C ASP A 204 10.37 8.32 1.92
N GLN A 205 11.28 9.15 2.43
CA GLN A 205 11.67 9.15 3.84
C GLN A 205 10.50 9.47 4.79
N LEU A 206 9.45 10.16 4.30
CA LEU A 206 8.25 10.45 5.08
C LEU A 206 7.14 9.42 4.85
N TYR A 207 6.82 9.13 3.58
CA TYR A 207 5.57 8.44 3.24
C TYR A 207 5.75 7.02 2.73
N ASN A 208 7.01 6.53 2.58
CA ASN A 208 7.26 5.17 2.13
C ASN A 208 8.69 4.71 2.48
N PHE A 209 9.05 4.87 3.76
CA PHE A 209 10.39 4.57 4.24
C PHE A 209 10.69 3.07 4.14
N ASP A 210 11.54 2.69 3.18
CA ASP A 210 12.00 1.29 3.06
C ASP A 210 12.95 0.96 4.19
N ILE A 211 12.50 0.17 5.16
CA ILE A 211 13.28 -0.17 6.36
C ILE A 211 14.64 -0.83 6.06
N ARG A 212 14.79 -1.44 4.88
CA ARG A 212 16.05 -2.08 4.45
C ARG A 212 17.13 -1.04 4.10
N LYS A 213 16.70 0.17 3.76
CA LYS A 213 17.54 1.28 3.29
C LYS A 213 17.88 2.29 4.39
N GLY A 214 17.61 1.98 5.67
CA GLY A 214 17.84 2.93 6.77
C GLY A 214 19.25 3.55 6.80
N GLY A 215 20.29 2.75 6.60
CA GLY A 215 21.66 3.27 6.50
C GLY A 215 21.90 4.14 5.27
N ILE A 216 21.21 3.88 4.16
CA ILE A 216 21.26 4.70 2.95
C ILE A 216 20.63 6.08 3.23
N TYR A 217 19.44 6.09 3.82
CA TYR A 217 18.77 7.33 4.21
C TYR A 217 19.61 8.19 5.15
N GLU A 218 20.23 7.55 6.15
CA GLU A 218 21.16 8.24 7.08
C GLU A 218 22.37 8.83 6.35
N THR A 219 22.92 8.11 5.38
CA THR A 219 24.08 8.58 4.58
C THR A 219 23.71 9.77 3.68
N ILE A 220 22.62 9.69 2.91
CA ILE A 220 22.23 10.76 1.97
C ILE A 220 21.75 12.02 2.67
N SER A 221 21.28 11.90 3.91
CA SER A 221 20.91 13.03 4.77
C SER A 221 22.08 13.59 5.59
N PHE A 222 23.31 13.15 5.33
CA PHE A 222 24.48 13.55 6.12
C PHE A 222 24.32 13.32 7.63
N GLY A 223 23.62 12.23 8.00
CA GLY A 223 23.37 11.86 9.40
C GLY A 223 22.13 12.50 10.04
N GLU A 224 21.33 13.26 9.30
CA GLU A 224 20.09 13.85 9.83
C GLU A 224 19.01 12.81 10.10
N TRP A 225 18.78 11.90 9.16
CA TRP A 225 17.67 10.95 9.23
C TRP A 225 18.00 9.73 10.08
N THR A 226 18.30 10.01 11.35
CA THR A 226 18.55 9.01 12.40
C THR A 226 17.27 8.24 12.76
N ASN A 227 17.39 7.21 13.60
CA ASN A 227 16.22 6.53 14.16
C ASN A 227 15.25 7.50 14.86
N ASP A 228 15.77 8.44 15.63
CA ASP A 228 14.94 9.42 16.33
C ASP A 228 14.20 10.33 15.37
N TRP A 229 14.87 10.74 14.29
CA TRP A 229 14.23 11.51 13.23
C TRP A 229 13.11 10.72 12.56
N VAL A 230 13.37 9.45 12.19
CA VAL A 230 12.38 8.56 11.57
C VAL A 230 11.17 8.40 12.48
N MET A 231 11.37 8.12 13.77
CA MET A 231 10.26 7.96 14.72
C MET A 231 9.41 9.22 14.88
N ARG A 232 10.00 10.40 14.72
CA ARG A 232 9.26 11.69 14.86
C ARG A 232 8.60 12.16 13.57
N ASN A 233 9.17 11.83 12.40
CA ASN A 233 8.77 12.47 11.14
C ASN A 233 8.22 11.49 10.10
N THR A 234 8.71 10.26 10.05
CA THR A 234 8.24 9.28 9.07
C THR A 234 6.81 8.86 9.39
N VAL A 235 5.94 8.92 8.40
CA VAL A 235 4.53 8.54 8.51
C VAL A 235 4.35 7.06 8.26
N ILE A 236 4.98 6.52 7.21
CA ILE A 236 4.83 5.13 6.80
C ILE A 236 6.19 4.43 6.74
N LEU A 237 6.36 3.39 7.56
CA LEU A 237 7.41 2.39 7.42
C LEU A 237 6.94 1.29 6.48
N HIS A 238 7.73 0.93 5.48
CA HIS A 238 7.43 -0.13 4.53
C HIS A 238 8.39 -1.29 4.70
N TYR A 239 7.85 -2.45 5.05
CA TYR A 239 8.60 -3.70 5.26
C TYR A 239 8.78 -4.46 3.94
N CYS A 240 9.39 -3.77 2.96
CA CYS A 240 9.64 -4.31 1.63
C CYS A 240 10.52 -5.59 1.66
N GLY A 241 10.41 -6.42 0.63
CA GLY A 241 11.27 -7.58 0.45
C GLY A 241 10.73 -8.88 1.02
N ARG A 242 11.60 -9.89 1.17
CA ARG A 242 11.24 -11.25 1.59
C ARG A 242 11.24 -11.43 3.11
N ASP A 243 12.12 -10.72 3.80
CA ASP A 243 12.29 -10.82 5.25
C ASP A 243 11.21 -10.00 5.94
N LYS A 244 10.07 -10.63 6.16
CA LYS A 244 8.92 -9.98 6.78
C LYS A 244 9.00 -10.06 8.30
N PRO A 245 8.62 -8.99 9.04
CA PRO A 245 8.74 -8.94 10.49
C PRO A 245 7.85 -9.94 11.24
N TRP A 246 6.82 -10.47 10.60
CA TRP A 246 5.94 -11.51 11.16
C TRP A 246 6.43 -12.93 10.90
N LEU A 247 7.46 -13.11 10.10
CA LEU A 247 8.08 -14.42 9.88
C LEU A 247 9.17 -14.70 10.93
N PRO A 248 9.44 -15.97 11.24
CA PRO A 248 10.59 -16.34 12.07
C PRO A 248 11.88 -16.02 11.31
N THR A 249 12.48 -14.87 11.58
CA THR A 249 13.74 -14.45 10.96
C THR A 249 14.84 -14.35 12.02
N LYS A 250 16.08 -14.69 11.63
CA LYS A 250 17.26 -14.55 12.49
C LYS A 250 17.71 -13.08 12.63
N ASN A 251 17.37 -12.23 11.65
CA ASN A 251 17.77 -10.83 11.62
C ASN A 251 16.57 -9.94 12.00
N SER A 252 16.64 -9.34 13.16
CA SER A 252 15.72 -8.28 13.56
C SER A 252 16.26 -6.95 13.06
N GLY A 253 15.75 -6.43 11.95
CA GLY A 253 16.01 -5.07 11.51
C GLY A 253 15.55 -4.05 12.57
N ARG A 254 16.04 -2.80 12.47
CA ARG A 254 15.79 -1.70 13.44
C ARG A 254 14.31 -1.55 13.83
N TYR A 255 13.39 -1.71 12.89
CA TYR A 255 11.95 -1.48 13.09
C TYR A 255 11.14 -2.77 13.28
N THR A 256 11.79 -3.93 13.32
CA THR A 256 11.10 -5.23 13.49
C THR A 256 10.41 -5.33 14.85
N ALA A 257 11.05 -4.83 15.91
CA ALA A 257 10.46 -4.85 17.26
C ALA A 257 9.19 -3.99 17.33
N LEU A 258 9.20 -2.82 16.66
CA LEU A 258 8.04 -1.94 16.56
C LEU A 258 6.86 -2.64 15.86
N TYR A 259 7.11 -3.26 14.70
CA TYR A 259 6.07 -4.03 14.00
C TYR A 259 5.51 -5.15 14.89
N LYS A 260 6.38 -5.93 15.53
CA LYS A 260 5.97 -7.03 16.43
C LYS A 260 5.11 -6.54 17.60
N ASN A 261 5.38 -5.36 18.12
CA ASN A 261 4.54 -4.75 19.17
C ASN A 261 3.12 -4.48 18.65
N TYR A 262 2.97 -3.80 17.52
CA TYR A 262 1.66 -3.58 16.89
C TYR A 262 0.97 -4.90 16.53
N PHE A 263 1.71 -5.87 16.01
CA PHE A 263 1.19 -7.19 15.65
C PHE A 263 0.66 -7.95 16.89
N GLN A 264 1.34 -7.86 18.04
CA GLN A 264 0.86 -8.43 19.30
C GLN A 264 -0.39 -7.72 19.81
N MET A 265 -0.45 -6.38 19.73
CA MET A 265 -1.64 -5.61 20.06
C MET A 265 -2.83 -6.01 19.19
N THR A 266 -2.60 -6.20 17.89
CA THR A 266 -3.62 -6.66 16.93
C THR A 266 -4.13 -8.07 17.29
N ASN A 267 -3.25 -8.99 17.63
CA ASN A 267 -3.67 -10.34 18.04
C ASN A 267 -4.53 -10.30 19.31
N LYS A 268 -4.19 -9.46 20.28
CA LYS A 268 -5.03 -9.25 21.47
C LYS A 268 -6.38 -8.66 21.10
N LEU A 269 -6.42 -7.68 20.19
CA LEU A 269 -7.66 -7.07 19.69
C LEU A 269 -8.56 -8.13 19.03
N ILE A 270 -8.02 -8.95 18.13
CA ILE A 270 -8.76 -10.04 17.47
C ILE A 270 -9.26 -11.06 18.51
N SER A 271 -8.44 -11.44 19.47
CA SER A 271 -8.82 -12.40 20.52
C SER A 271 -9.88 -11.84 21.46
N ALA A 272 -9.79 -10.59 21.86
CA ALA A 272 -10.80 -9.92 22.69
C ALA A 272 -12.15 -9.82 21.97
N ALA A 273 -12.13 -9.57 20.65
CA ALA A 273 -13.32 -9.54 19.82
C ALA A 273 -14.06 -10.89 19.75
N LEU A 274 -13.36 -12.00 19.92
CA LEU A 274 -13.96 -13.35 19.97
C LEU A 274 -14.69 -13.63 21.31
N LEU A 275 -14.39 -12.88 22.36
CA LEU A 275 -14.97 -13.06 23.69
C LEU A 275 -16.25 -12.23 23.91
N LEU A 276 -16.55 -11.30 23.02
CA LEU A 276 -17.80 -10.54 23.09
C LEU A 276 -18.94 -11.38 22.51
N PRO A 277 -20.08 -11.52 23.22
CA PRO A 277 -21.25 -12.21 22.66
C PRO A 277 -21.72 -11.48 21.39
N PRO A 278 -22.26 -12.19 20.40
CA PRO A 278 -22.91 -11.55 19.27
C PRO A 278 -24.01 -10.63 19.80
N GLU A 279 -23.95 -9.33 19.46
CA GLU A 279 -25.06 -8.43 19.78
C GLU A 279 -26.30 -8.98 19.07
N GLU A 280 -27.36 -9.20 19.85
CA GLU A 280 -28.67 -9.52 19.29
C GLU A 280 -29.07 -8.36 18.35
N VAL A 281 -29.25 -8.70 17.08
CA VAL A 281 -29.75 -7.76 16.08
C VAL A 281 -31.24 -7.57 16.41
N ASN A 282 -31.55 -6.46 17.08
CA ASN A 282 -32.92 -5.98 17.21
C ASN A 282 -33.39 -5.25 15.96
#